data_24986a66b0a3f05e79e872b643db6a87
#
_entry.id   24986a66b0a3f05e79e872b643db6a87
#
_cell.length_a   1.000
_cell.length_b   1.000
_cell.length_c   1.000
_cell.angle_alpha   90.00
_cell.angle_beta   90.00
_cell.angle_gamma   90.00
#
_symmetry.space_group_name_H-M   'P 1'
#
loop_
_entity.id
_entity.type
_entity.pdbx_description
1 polymer ?
#
loop_
_entity_poly.entity_id
_entity_poly.type
_entity_poly.pdbx_seq_one_letter_code
_entity_poly.pdbx_strand_id
1 'polypeptide(L)'
;HRPLIVSTLVGIIFGDIKTGIIFGAQMELLSMGLVGIGSASGMPEITLGSALCTAFICRNGVNSELALAMALPISSFAVTLGYITWTPLGHILATRAKKAAEVADTRTMELCQWGGLLTTFVIPFFVVFFGLLLGAPIFDYLLTIIPSWLAQGISDGSWMLPALGFALLMQLTFSWKMA
;
A
#
# COMPACT_ATOMS: atom_id res chain seq x y z
N HIS A 1 5.40 8.42 -1.37
CA HIS A 1 4.64 7.17 -1.50
C HIS A 1 3.74 7.26 -2.74
N ARG A 2 4.27 6.80 -3.90
CA ARG A 2 3.55 6.77 -5.18
C ARG A 2 3.53 5.32 -5.68
N PRO A 3 2.36 4.69 -5.79
CA PRO A 3 2.21 3.32 -6.28
C PRO A 3 2.89 3.09 -7.64
N LEU A 4 2.75 4.04 -8.55
CA LEU A 4 3.37 4.00 -9.88
C LEU A 4 4.89 3.81 -9.81
N ILE A 5 5.58 4.58 -8.97
CA ILE A 5 7.05 4.50 -8.85
C ILE A 5 7.46 3.17 -8.24
N VAL A 6 6.80 2.75 -7.17
CA VAL A 6 7.15 1.51 -6.45
C VAL A 6 6.88 0.29 -7.31
N SER A 7 5.73 0.19 -7.96
CA SER A 7 5.41 -0.91 -8.88
C SER A 7 6.39 -0.99 -10.06
N THR A 8 6.77 0.17 -10.62
CA THR A 8 7.77 0.21 -11.70
C THR A 8 9.14 -0.31 -11.23
N LEU A 9 9.60 0.10 -10.02
CA LEU A 9 10.84 -0.40 -9.45
C LEU A 9 10.80 -1.91 -9.19
N VAL A 10 9.69 -2.42 -8.67
CA VAL A 10 9.48 -3.86 -8.49
C VAL A 10 9.49 -4.57 -9.84
N GLY A 11 8.80 -4.04 -10.86
CA GLY A 11 8.83 -4.56 -12.22
C GLY A 11 10.23 -4.63 -12.82
N ILE A 12 11.08 -3.62 -12.58
CA ILE A 12 12.49 -3.63 -12.99
C ILE A 12 13.25 -4.78 -12.31
N ILE A 13 13.06 -4.97 -11.00
CA ILE A 13 13.73 -6.04 -10.24
C ILE A 13 13.34 -7.44 -10.76
N PHE A 14 12.09 -7.63 -11.13
CA PHE A 14 11.58 -8.90 -11.67
C PHE A 14 11.75 -9.04 -13.19
N GLY A 15 12.23 -8.00 -13.90
CA GLY A 15 12.50 -8.04 -15.34
C GLY A 15 11.27 -7.77 -16.23
N ASP A 16 10.14 -7.36 -15.66
CA ASP A 16 8.93 -6.98 -16.40
C ASP A 16 8.49 -5.56 -16.06
N ILE A 17 9.19 -4.60 -16.67
CA ILE A 17 8.95 -3.16 -16.47
C ILE A 17 7.56 -2.76 -16.97
N LYS A 18 7.10 -3.36 -18.08
CA LYS A 18 5.82 -3.03 -18.70
C LYS A 18 4.66 -3.32 -17.75
N THR A 19 4.65 -4.50 -17.17
CA THR A 19 3.63 -4.90 -16.18
C THR A 19 3.70 -4.02 -14.94
N GLY A 20 4.91 -3.69 -14.45
CA GLY A 20 5.10 -2.77 -13.32
C GLY A 20 4.51 -1.38 -13.56
N ILE A 21 4.71 -0.80 -14.75
CA ILE A 21 4.16 0.52 -15.11
C ILE A 21 2.63 0.46 -15.22
N ILE A 22 2.09 -0.52 -15.95
CA ILE A 22 0.64 -0.64 -16.17
C ILE A 22 -0.09 -0.83 -14.84
N PHE A 23 0.36 -1.78 -14.04
CA PHE A 23 -0.26 -2.06 -12.75
C PHE A 23 -0.10 -0.89 -11.77
N GLY A 24 1.08 -0.26 -11.75
CA GLY A 24 1.33 0.94 -10.95
C GLY A 24 0.42 2.11 -11.31
N ALA A 25 0.15 2.32 -12.60
CA ALA A 25 -0.77 3.35 -13.07
C ALA A 25 -2.22 3.06 -12.63
N GLN A 26 -2.68 1.81 -12.70
CA GLN A 26 -3.99 1.41 -12.22
C GLN A 26 -4.13 1.64 -10.71
N MET A 27 -3.11 1.29 -9.93
CA MET A 27 -3.08 1.52 -8.48
C MET A 27 -3.01 3.01 -8.12
N GLU A 28 -2.31 3.82 -8.92
CA GLU A 28 -2.28 5.28 -8.73
C GLU A 28 -3.66 5.89 -8.97
N LEU A 29 -4.37 5.49 -10.04
CA LEU A 29 -5.73 5.93 -10.32
C LEU A 29 -6.69 5.52 -9.17
N LEU A 30 -6.57 4.30 -8.67
CA LEU A 30 -7.35 3.84 -7.53
C LEU A 30 -7.05 4.67 -6.28
N SER A 31 -5.79 5.03 -6.04
CA SER A 31 -5.37 5.83 -4.88
C SER A 31 -5.88 7.26 -4.92
N MET A 32 -6.10 7.83 -6.10
CA MET A 32 -6.63 9.18 -6.24
C MET A 32 -8.04 9.34 -5.67
N GLY A 33 -8.85 8.28 -5.69
CA GLY A 33 -10.19 8.28 -5.09
C GLY A 33 -10.19 8.13 -3.57
N LEU A 34 -9.09 7.66 -2.99
CA LEU A 34 -8.97 7.41 -1.56
C LEU A 34 -8.28 8.61 -0.89
N VAL A 35 -9.04 9.67 -0.66
CA VAL A 35 -8.51 10.87 0.02
C VAL A 35 -8.56 10.68 1.53
N GLY A 36 -7.39 10.68 2.18
CA GLY A 36 -7.25 10.66 3.64
C GLY A 36 -7.70 11.96 4.27
N ILE A 37 -8.82 11.91 4.97
CA ILE A 37 -9.28 13.04 5.79
C ILE A 37 -8.78 12.82 7.22
N GLY A 38 -7.66 13.44 7.54
CA GLY A 38 -7.04 13.35 8.85
C GLY A 38 -6.03 12.19 9.01
N SER A 39 -5.24 12.25 10.08
CA SER A 39 -4.16 11.27 10.34
C SER A 39 -4.64 9.90 10.82
N ALA A 40 -5.92 9.78 11.16
CA ALA A 40 -6.54 8.57 11.69
C ALA A 40 -7.37 7.79 10.65
N SER A 41 -7.31 8.18 9.39
CA SER A 41 -8.00 7.44 8.34
C SER A 41 -7.31 6.08 8.17
N GLY A 42 -7.97 5.00 8.53
CA GLY A 42 -7.52 3.62 8.28
C GLY A 42 -7.51 3.29 6.78
N MET A 43 -6.88 4.15 5.99
CA MET A 43 -6.76 3.97 4.56
C MET A 43 -5.84 2.82 4.23
N PRO A 44 -6.18 2.03 3.22
CA PRO A 44 -5.28 0.98 2.73
C PRO A 44 -3.91 1.56 2.37
N GLU A 45 -2.84 0.90 2.78
CA GLU A 45 -1.48 1.26 2.37
C GLU A 45 -1.26 0.77 0.94
N ILE A 46 -1.82 1.51 -0.01
CA ILE A 46 -1.86 1.14 -1.43
C ILE A 46 -0.46 0.96 -2.01
N THR A 47 0.52 1.68 -1.49
CA THR A 47 1.92 1.57 -1.92
C THR A 47 2.50 0.18 -1.61
N LEU A 48 2.27 -0.33 -0.39
CA LEU A 48 2.72 -1.68 -0.01
C LEU A 48 1.94 -2.75 -0.77
N GLY A 49 0.62 -2.57 -0.90
CA GLY A 49 -0.22 -3.47 -1.70
C GLY A 49 0.21 -3.51 -3.15
N SER A 50 0.55 -2.37 -3.74
CA SER A 50 1.03 -2.30 -5.13
C SER A 50 2.37 -3.02 -5.31
N ALA A 51 3.30 -2.90 -4.36
CA ALA A 51 4.58 -3.59 -4.39
C ALA A 51 4.40 -5.12 -4.35
N LEU A 52 3.58 -5.61 -3.42
CA LEU A 52 3.30 -7.05 -3.25
C LEU A 52 2.59 -7.62 -4.47
N CYS A 53 1.53 -6.96 -4.94
CA CYS A 53 0.77 -7.45 -6.09
C CYS A 53 1.61 -7.43 -7.38
N THR A 54 2.41 -6.39 -7.61
CA THR A 54 3.32 -6.36 -8.77
C THR A 54 4.30 -7.52 -8.73
N ALA A 55 4.87 -7.82 -7.56
CA ALA A 55 5.79 -8.94 -7.41
C ALA A 55 5.09 -10.28 -7.68
N PHE A 56 3.84 -10.47 -7.24
CA PHE A 56 3.07 -11.69 -7.51
C PHE A 56 2.70 -11.83 -9.00
N ILE A 57 2.33 -10.73 -9.68
CA ILE A 57 2.09 -10.75 -11.12
C ILE A 57 3.36 -11.17 -11.87
N CYS A 58 4.48 -10.51 -11.60
CA CYS A 58 5.74 -10.77 -12.29
C CYS A 58 6.29 -12.18 -12.01
N ARG A 59 6.07 -12.71 -10.80
CA ARG A 59 6.55 -14.04 -10.41
C ARG A 59 5.69 -15.18 -10.95
N ASN A 60 4.37 -15.07 -10.82
CA ASN A 60 3.43 -16.16 -11.04
C ASN A 60 2.66 -16.04 -12.36
N GLY A 61 2.87 -14.96 -13.13
CA GLY A 61 2.11 -14.68 -14.35
C GLY A 61 0.61 -14.49 -14.11
N VAL A 62 0.24 -14.04 -12.92
CA VAL A 62 -1.16 -13.81 -12.53
C VAL A 62 -1.74 -12.70 -13.37
N ASN A 63 -3.02 -12.82 -13.72
CA ASN A 63 -3.73 -11.79 -14.46
C ASN A 63 -3.74 -10.48 -13.66
N SER A 64 -3.30 -9.36 -14.29
CA SER A 64 -3.20 -8.05 -13.64
C SER A 64 -4.53 -7.58 -13.05
N GLU A 65 -5.63 -7.98 -13.64
CA GLU A 65 -7.00 -7.66 -13.23
C GLU A 65 -7.36 -8.34 -11.91
N LEU A 66 -7.05 -9.62 -11.78
CA LEU A 66 -7.25 -10.36 -10.53
C LEU A 66 -6.36 -9.81 -9.42
N ALA A 67 -5.11 -9.49 -9.73
CA ALA A 67 -4.19 -8.87 -8.79
C ALA A 67 -4.68 -7.49 -8.31
N LEU A 68 -5.31 -6.70 -9.21
CA LEU A 68 -5.90 -5.39 -8.86
C LEU A 68 -7.05 -5.54 -7.85
N ALA A 69 -7.92 -6.52 -8.05
CA ALA A 69 -9.01 -6.80 -7.11
C ALA A 69 -8.49 -7.25 -5.74
N MET A 70 -7.40 -8.03 -5.73
CA MET A 70 -6.77 -8.49 -4.49
C MET A 70 -5.89 -7.42 -3.82
N ALA A 71 -5.51 -6.38 -4.54
CA ALA A 71 -4.65 -5.32 -4.01
C ALA A 71 -5.29 -4.58 -2.82
N LEU A 72 -6.60 -4.34 -2.83
CA LEU A 72 -7.30 -3.65 -1.73
C LEU A 72 -7.28 -4.44 -0.42
N PRO A 73 -7.69 -5.74 -0.37
CA PRO A 73 -7.57 -6.52 0.86
C PRO A 73 -6.13 -6.67 1.33
N ILE A 74 -5.17 -6.87 0.43
CA ILE A 74 -3.73 -6.95 0.77
C ILE A 74 -3.24 -5.63 1.36
N SER A 75 -3.61 -4.49 0.75
CA SER A 75 -3.26 -3.16 1.26
C SER A 75 -3.87 -2.89 2.64
N SER A 76 -5.10 -3.32 2.89
CA SER A 76 -5.77 -3.16 4.18
C SER A 76 -5.12 -4.02 5.26
N PHE A 77 -4.68 -5.22 4.92
CA PHE A 77 -3.92 -6.08 5.83
C PHE A 77 -2.54 -5.50 6.14
N ALA A 78 -1.84 -4.99 5.13
CA ALA A 78 -0.54 -4.34 5.29
C ALA A 78 -0.62 -3.11 6.21
N VAL A 79 -1.67 -2.28 6.07
CA VAL A 79 -1.94 -1.16 6.96
C VAL A 79 -2.13 -1.63 8.41
N THR A 80 -2.92 -2.67 8.63
CA THR A 80 -3.19 -3.18 9.98
C THR A 80 -1.89 -3.66 10.65
N LEU A 81 -1.05 -4.40 9.93
CA LEU A 81 0.27 -4.80 10.42
C LEU A 81 1.16 -3.59 10.71
N GLY A 82 1.15 -2.60 9.84
CA GLY A 82 1.86 -1.34 10.03
C GLY A 82 1.43 -0.63 11.32
N TYR A 83 0.14 -0.50 11.57
CA TYR A 83 -0.36 0.15 12.79
C TYR A 83 0.00 -0.61 14.07
N ILE A 84 -0.09 -1.93 14.07
CA ILE A 84 0.27 -2.75 15.24
C ILE A 84 1.74 -2.54 15.62
N THR A 85 2.63 -2.39 14.64
CA THR A 85 4.06 -2.22 14.87
C THR A 85 4.45 -0.76 15.11
N TRP A 86 3.87 0.18 14.35
CA TRP A 86 4.20 1.61 14.42
C TRP A 86 3.69 2.29 15.68
N THR A 87 2.46 1.97 16.12
CA THR A 87 1.80 2.69 17.23
C THR A 87 2.59 2.62 18.54
N PRO A 88 3.01 1.42 19.03
CA PRO A 88 3.77 1.35 20.29
C PRO A 88 5.14 2.02 20.16
N LEU A 89 5.82 1.84 19.03
CA LEU A 89 7.15 2.41 18.82
C LEU A 89 7.09 3.93 18.68
N GLY A 90 6.11 4.45 17.94
CA GLY A 90 5.87 5.88 17.82
C GLY A 90 5.53 6.53 19.17
N HIS A 91 4.74 5.86 20.01
CA HIS A 91 4.43 6.34 21.36
C HIS A 91 5.69 6.42 22.25
N ILE A 92 6.57 5.41 22.20
CA ILE A 92 7.83 5.40 22.94
C ILE A 92 8.73 6.54 22.50
N LEU A 93 8.89 6.74 21.18
CA LEU A 93 9.72 7.80 20.62
C LEU A 93 9.17 9.19 20.96
N ALA A 94 7.85 9.38 20.83
CA ALA A 94 7.18 10.65 21.14
C ALA A 94 7.29 10.98 22.63
N THR A 95 7.14 10.00 23.52
CA THR A 95 7.27 10.20 24.96
C THR A 95 8.70 10.57 25.36
N ARG A 96 9.71 9.95 24.74
CA ARG A 96 11.13 10.29 24.95
C ARG A 96 11.45 11.66 24.42
N ALA A 97 10.98 12.01 23.22
CA ALA A 97 11.18 13.32 22.63
C ALA A 97 10.54 14.43 23.48
N LYS A 98 9.35 14.20 24.05
CA LYS A 98 8.68 15.15 24.95
C LYS A 98 9.51 15.41 26.21
N LYS A 99 10.01 14.35 26.87
CA LYS A 99 10.87 14.49 28.05
C LYS A 99 12.18 15.22 27.74
N ALA A 100 12.79 14.94 26.59
CA ALA A 100 14.00 15.63 26.14
C ALA A 100 13.75 17.12 25.87
N ALA A 101 12.57 17.47 25.34
CA ALA A 101 12.18 18.86 25.10
C ALA A 101 12.02 19.64 26.41
N GLU A 102 11.49 19.02 27.48
CA GLU A 102 11.34 19.64 28.81
C GLU A 102 12.70 20.05 29.44
N VAL A 103 13.76 19.31 29.09
CA VAL A 103 15.14 19.55 29.61
C VAL A 103 16.03 20.27 28.57
N ALA A 104 15.47 20.63 27.41
CA ALA A 104 16.19 21.21 26.26
C ALA A 104 17.38 20.36 25.77
N ASP A 105 17.30 19.02 25.89
CA ASP A 105 18.29 18.09 25.37
C ASP A 105 18.11 17.85 23.85
N THR A 106 18.84 18.65 23.07
CA THR A 106 18.80 18.59 21.60
C THR A 106 19.29 17.27 21.04
N ARG A 107 20.27 16.60 21.67
CA ARG A 107 20.80 15.31 21.18
C ARG A 107 19.76 14.20 21.26
N THR A 108 19.05 14.10 22.37
CA THR A 108 17.99 13.09 22.53
C THR A 108 16.83 13.36 21.59
N MET A 109 16.49 14.63 21.32
CA MET A 109 15.48 14.99 20.32
C MET A 109 15.88 14.55 18.91
N GLU A 110 17.12 14.83 18.50
CA GLU A 110 17.65 14.39 17.20
C GLU A 110 17.66 12.86 17.06
N LEU A 111 18.11 12.14 18.10
CA LEU A 111 18.08 10.67 18.10
C LEU A 111 16.66 10.11 17.98
N CYS A 112 15.68 10.71 18.64
CA CYS A 112 14.28 10.31 18.49
C CYS A 112 13.76 10.56 17.08
N GLN A 113 14.16 11.67 16.44
CA GLN A 113 13.78 11.97 15.05
C GLN A 113 14.42 11.01 14.06
N TRP A 114 15.73 10.73 14.20
CA TRP A 114 16.40 9.71 13.39
C TRP A 114 15.83 8.31 13.61
N GLY A 115 15.49 7.98 14.87
CA GLY A 115 14.79 6.75 15.21
C GLY A 115 13.43 6.63 14.52
N GLY A 116 12.66 7.70 14.47
CA GLY A 116 11.38 7.78 13.74
C GLY A 116 11.57 7.57 12.24
N LEU A 117 12.57 8.23 11.64
CA LEU A 117 12.89 8.09 10.23
C LEU A 117 13.30 6.66 9.89
N LEU A 118 14.18 6.07 10.71
CA LEU A 118 14.64 4.69 10.53
C LEU A 118 13.46 3.70 10.63
N THR A 119 12.57 3.91 11.58
CA THR A 119 11.37 3.09 11.78
C THR A 119 10.45 3.14 10.56
N THR A 120 10.27 4.33 9.96
CA THR A 120 9.47 4.52 8.75
C THR A 120 10.03 3.77 7.54
N PHE A 121 11.32 3.46 7.53
CA PHE A 121 11.95 2.66 6.49
C PHE A 121 11.92 1.16 6.83
N VAL A 122 12.27 0.80 8.06
CA VAL A 122 12.46 -0.59 8.50
C VAL A 122 11.14 -1.35 8.54
N ILE A 123 10.07 -0.75 9.07
CA ILE A 123 8.77 -1.43 9.19
C ILE A 123 8.19 -1.82 7.83
N PRO A 124 8.03 -0.91 6.86
CA PRO A 124 7.55 -1.27 5.53
C PRO A 124 8.45 -2.30 4.82
N PHE A 125 9.77 -2.21 5.00
CA PHE A 125 10.70 -3.19 4.46
C PHE A 125 10.39 -4.59 4.96
N PHE A 126 10.25 -4.79 6.27
CA PHE A 126 9.92 -6.09 6.84
C PHE A 126 8.50 -6.55 6.45
N VAL A 127 7.52 -5.65 6.39
CA VAL A 127 6.16 -5.98 5.96
C VAL A 127 6.16 -6.50 4.52
N VAL A 128 6.88 -5.85 3.60
CA VAL A 128 7.00 -6.33 2.21
C VAL A 128 7.81 -7.61 2.15
N PHE A 129 8.94 -7.71 2.86
CA PHE A 129 9.79 -8.89 2.87
C PHE A 129 9.04 -10.14 3.35
N PHE A 130 8.39 -10.07 4.52
CA PHE A 130 7.58 -11.18 5.03
C PHE A 130 6.31 -11.38 4.20
N GLY A 131 5.72 -10.31 3.68
CA GLY A 131 4.59 -10.36 2.76
C GLY A 131 4.90 -11.13 1.48
N LEU A 132 6.09 -10.96 0.92
CA LEU A 132 6.53 -11.76 -0.24
C LEU A 132 6.86 -13.20 0.14
N LEU A 133 7.52 -13.41 1.26
CA LEU A 133 8.00 -14.72 1.68
C LEU A 133 6.85 -15.65 2.11
N LEU A 134 5.92 -15.13 2.91
CA LEU A 134 4.76 -15.86 3.42
C LEU A 134 3.53 -15.69 2.53
N GLY A 135 3.39 -14.56 1.86
CA GLY A 135 2.26 -14.24 1.01
C GLY A 135 2.26 -15.00 -0.31
N ALA A 136 3.43 -15.33 -0.87
CA ALA A 136 3.51 -16.07 -2.12
C ALA A 136 2.80 -17.42 -2.05
N PRO A 137 3.09 -18.35 -1.09
CA PRO A 137 2.39 -19.61 -0.99
C PRO A 137 0.89 -19.45 -0.66
N ILE A 138 0.53 -18.44 0.12
CA ILE A 138 -0.88 -18.14 0.43
C ILE A 138 -1.61 -17.67 -0.83
N PHE A 139 -0.96 -16.83 -1.63
CA PHE A 139 -1.51 -16.32 -2.87
C PHE A 139 -1.72 -17.45 -3.89
N ASP A 140 -0.74 -18.34 -4.04
CA ASP A 140 -0.84 -19.53 -4.89
C ASP A 140 -1.98 -20.45 -4.44
N TYR A 141 -2.11 -20.67 -3.13
CA TYR A 141 -3.21 -21.47 -2.57
C TYR A 141 -4.57 -20.83 -2.82
N LEU A 142 -4.69 -19.50 -2.66
CA LEU A 142 -5.93 -18.77 -2.95
C LEU A 142 -6.33 -18.92 -4.43
N LEU A 143 -5.36 -18.83 -5.34
CA LEU A 143 -5.62 -19.01 -6.78
C LEU A 143 -6.14 -20.42 -7.12
N THR A 144 -5.75 -21.44 -6.36
CA THR A 144 -6.26 -22.81 -6.56
C THR A 144 -7.68 -23.02 -6.04
N ILE A 145 -8.09 -22.26 -5.02
CA ILE A 145 -9.43 -22.36 -4.42
C ILE A 145 -10.47 -21.55 -5.20
N ILE A 146 -10.05 -20.45 -5.83
CA ILE A 146 -10.98 -19.57 -6.56
C ILE A 146 -11.53 -20.31 -7.79
N PRO A 147 -12.86 -20.56 -7.86
CA PRO A 147 -13.45 -21.17 -9.03
C PRO A 147 -13.29 -20.27 -10.27
N SER A 148 -13.17 -20.86 -11.45
CA SER A 148 -12.95 -20.13 -12.71
C SER A 148 -14.01 -19.07 -13.00
N TRP A 149 -15.28 -19.34 -12.68
CA TRP A 149 -16.38 -18.37 -12.85
C TRP A 149 -16.23 -17.14 -11.95
N LEU A 150 -15.72 -17.34 -10.72
CA LEU A 150 -15.48 -16.23 -9.78
C LEU A 150 -14.26 -15.43 -10.21
N ALA A 151 -13.19 -16.09 -10.65
CA ALA A 151 -12.01 -15.44 -11.18
C ALA A 151 -12.33 -14.56 -12.40
N GLN A 152 -13.16 -15.06 -13.32
CA GLN A 152 -13.65 -14.28 -14.46
C GLN A 152 -14.50 -13.09 -14.03
N GLY A 153 -15.45 -13.28 -13.12
CA GLY A 153 -16.28 -12.19 -12.62
C GLY A 153 -15.47 -11.10 -11.90
N ILE A 154 -14.44 -11.47 -11.15
CA ILE A 154 -13.51 -10.55 -10.52
C ILE A 154 -12.67 -9.82 -11.58
N SER A 155 -12.17 -10.53 -12.59
CA SER A 155 -11.41 -9.96 -13.69
C SER A 155 -12.25 -8.92 -14.45
N ASP A 156 -13.46 -9.28 -14.85
CA ASP A 156 -14.37 -8.37 -15.56
C ASP A 156 -14.76 -7.14 -14.72
N GLY A 157 -14.94 -7.33 -13.41
CA GLY A 157 -15.25 -6.23 -12.48
C GLY A 157 -14.05 -5.33 -12.14
N SER A 158 -12.83 -5.82 -12.23
CA SER A 158 -11.63 -5.10 -11.81
C SER A 158 -11.33 -3.85 -12.64
N TRP A 159 -11.74 -3.83 -13.91
CA TRP A 159 -11.66 -2.65 -14.78
C TRP A 159 -12.46 -1.46 -14.25
N MET A 160 -13.46 -1.71 -13.41
CA MET A 160 -14.26 -0.65 -12.80
C MET A 160 -13.54 0.02 -11.61
N LEU A 161 -12.55 -0.62 -10.99
CA LEU A 161 -11.85 -0.09 -9.82
C LEU A 161 -11.12 1.24 -10.08
N PRO A 162 -10.33 1.39 -11.14
CA PRO A 162 -9.72 2.68 -11.48
C PRO A 162 -10.76 3.74 -11.82
N ALA A 163 -11.85 3.36 -12.49
CA ALA A 163 -12.96 4.27 -12.82
C ALA A 163 -13.69 4.75 -11.56
N LEU A 164 -13.88 3.89 -10.57
CA LEU A 164 -14.44 4.27 -9.26
C LEU A 164 -13.53 5.25 -8.53
N GLY A 165 -12.20 5.02 -8.53
CA GLY A 165 -11.23 5.95 -7.97
C GLY A 165 -11.33 7.34 -8.61
N PHE A 166 -11.42 7.40 -9.93
CA PHE A 166 -11.59 8.65 -10.66
C PHE A 166 -12.95 9.30 -10.38
N ALA A 167 -14.04 8.53 -10.31
CA ALA A 167 -15.37 9.04 -9.98
C ALA A 167 -15.44 9.67 -8.58
N LEU A 168 -14.79 9.04 -7.59
CA LEU A 168 -14.66 9.59 -6.24
C LEU A 168 -13.87 10.89 -6.22
N LEU A 169 -12.78 10.98 -6.99
CA LEU A 169 -12.01 12.21 -7.15
C LEU A 169 -12.89 13.32 -7.75
N MET A 170 -13.66 13.02 -8.79
CA MET A 170 -14.55 13.97 -9.42
C MET A 170 -15.65 14.43 -8.45
N GLN A 171 -16.19 13.54 -7.61
CA GLN A 171 -17.18 13.89 -6.58
C GLN A 171 -16.61 14.87 -5.54
N LEU A 172 -15.33 14.75 -5.19
CA LEU A 172 -14.66 15.65 -4.24
C LEU A 172 -14.33 17.01 -4.85
N THR A 173 -13.98 17.05 -6.13
CA THR A 173 -13.59 18.28 -6.83
C THR A 173 -14.80 19.02 -7.41
N PHE A 174 -15.82 18.29 -7.88
CA PHE A 174 -17.02 18.83 -8.48
C PHE A 174 -18.15 18.90 -7.46
N SER A 175 -18.17 19.94 -6.65
CA SER A 175 -19.33 20.26 -5.81
C SER A 175 -20.30 21.14 -6.62
N TRP A 176 -21.55 20.70 -6.78
CA TRP A 176 -22.61 21.47 -7.44
C TRP A 176 -22.87 22.85 -6.81
N LYS A 177 -22.29 23.13 -5.65
CA LYS A 177 -22.35 24.43 -4.97
C LYS A 177 -21.31 25.45 -5.49
N MET A 178 -20.42 25.05 -6.38
CA MET A 178 -19.42 25.94 -6.98
C MET A 178 -19.76 26.33 -8.43
N ALA A 179 -20.88 25.87 -8.95
CA ALA A 179 -21.53 26.32 -10.16
C ALA A 179 -22.71 27.23 -9.79
#